data_a5066d347dc70273edaeea3242dfece0
#
_entry.id   a5066d347dc70273edaeea3242dfece0
#
_cell.length_a   1.000
_cell.length_b   1.000
_cell.length_c   1.000
_cell.angle_alpha   90.00
_cell.angle_beta   90.00
_cell.angle_gamma   90.00
#
_symmetry.space_group_name_H-M   'P 1'
#
loop_
_entity.id
_entity.type
_entity.pdbx_description
1 polymer ?
#
loop_
_entity_poly.entity_id
_entity_poly.type
_entity_poly.pdbx_seq_one_letter_code
_entity_poly.pdbx_strand_id
1 'polypeptide(L)'
;MSKQAYNCYYNELLSKHTSWKVGGPADIFFTPQNRDDLSNFLKSNQGNPITWLGNGTNVLVRDGGIRGAVISTKKSIDKINMETDNSCRVEAGASCMDLALFAEKNQLGPAAFFSGIPGSIGGALTMNAGSFGHETWEFVETVEVIDESGDIHYLDPKEFIFSYRSVKFPFPLWFISCLMQFPESETTTKSELKAMRDQRIKTQPLSEDTCGSVFKNPKLEYAGDLIERAGLKGYRIGGCS
;
A
#
# COMPACT_ATOMS: atom_id res chain seq x y z
N MET A 1 -26.51 2.76 25.90
CA MET A 1 -25.30 2.80 25.07
C MET A 1 -25.48 1.76 23.97
N SER A 2 -25.81 2.21 22.75
CA SER A 2 -25.91 1.32 21.58
C SER A 2 -24.52 0.77 21.29
N LYS A 3 -24.35 -0.56 21.29
CA LYS A 3 -23.13 -1.19 20.75
C LYS A 3 -23.05 -0.81 19.28
N GLN A 4 -22.17 0.11 18.95
CA GLN A 4 -21.81 0.37 17.57
C GLN A 4 -21.21 -0.94 17.04
N ALA A 5 -21.86 -1.56 16.07
CA ALA A 5 -21.41 -2.80 15.48
C ALA A 5 -20.22 -2.47 14.55
N TYR A 6 -19.02 -2.47 15.09
CA TYR A 6 -17.80 -2.38 14.30
C TYR A 6 -17.68 -3.64 13.43
N ASN A 7 -17.14 -3.50 12.21
CA ASN A 7 -16.72 -4.64 11.38
C ASN A 7 -15.43 -5.25 11.97
N CYS A 8 -15.56 -5.85 13.16
CA CYS A 8 -14.49 -6.55 13.87
C CYS A 8 -14.65 -8.05 13.73
N TYR A 9 -13.60 -8.71 13.29
CA TYR A 9 -13.49 -10.15 13.24
C TYR A 9 -12.42 -10.59 14.24
N TYR A 10 -12.76 -11.56 15.11
CA TYR A 10 -11.84 -12.09 16.11
C TYR A 10 -11.18 -13.36 15.58
N ASN A 11 -9.89 -13.54 15.87
CA ASN A 11 -9.09 -14.68 15.39
C ASN A 11 -9.15 -14.85 13.86
N GLU A 12 -9.21 -13.73 13.12
CA GLU A 12 -9.29 -13.77 11.66
C GLU A 12 -7.96 -14.19 11.04
N LEU A 13 -7.98 -15.22 10.21
CA LEU A 13 -6.79 -15.73 9.52
C LEU A 13 -6.29 -14.73 8.49
N LEU A 14 -5.06 -14.24 8.69
CA LEU A 14 -4.43 -13.27 7.82
C LEU A 14 -4.01 -13.85 6.46
N SER A 15 -3.94 -15.17 6.34
CA SER A 15 -3.81 -15.85 5.04
C SER A 15 -4.89 -15.47 4.02
N LYS A 16 -6.06 -15.04 4.46
CA LYS A 16 -7.14 -14.51 3.59
C LYS A 16 -6.87 -13.09 3.08
N HIS A 17 -5.93 -12.39 3.72
CA HIS A 17 -5.66 -10.96 3.52
C HIS A 17 -4.25 -10.68 3.00
N THR A 18 -3.46 -11.70 2.73
CA THR A 18 -2.11 -11.61 2.16
C THR A 18 -2.05 -12.22 0.77
N SER A 19 -1.20 -11.69 -0.10
CA SER A 19 -1.00 -12.23 -1.45
C SER A 19 -0.27 -13.58 -1.46
N TRP A 20 0.49 -13.89 -0.40
CA TRP A 20 1.12 -15.20 -0.21
C TRP A 20 0.16 -16.29 0.28
N LYS A 21 -1.07 -15.91 0.65
CA LYS A 21 -2.09 -16.81 1.21
C LYS A 21 -1.60 -17.61 2.42
N VAL A 22 -0.59 -17.12 3.12
CA VAL A 22 -0.11 -17.63 4.40
C VAL A 22 -0.29 -16.57 5.49
N GLY A 23 -0.40 -17.01 6.74
CA GLY A 23 -0.50 -16.13 7.91
C GLY A 23 -1.48 -16.64 8.95
N GLY A 24 -1.03 -16.69 10.19
CA GLY A 24 -1.85 -17.02 11.34
C GLY A 24 -2.88 -15.92 11.68
N PRO A 25 -3.62 -16.08 12.77
CA PRO A 25 -4.74 -15.20 13.10
C PRO A 25 -4.28 -13.83 13.61
N ALA A 26 -5.07 -12.79 13.32
CA ALA A 26 -5.10 -11.57 14.09
C ALA A 26 -6.04 -11.73 15.28
N ASP A 27 -5.67 -11.21 16.48
CA ASP A 27 -6.60 -11.24 17.63
C ASP A 27 -7.87 -10.47 17.28
N ILE A 28 -7.73 -9.29 16.66
CA ILE A 28 -8.79 -8.46 16.11
C ILE A 28 -8.42 -8.07 14.68
N PHE A 29 -9.29 -8.29 13.72
CA PHE A 29 -9.20 -7.73 12.38
C PHE A 29 -10.33 -6.74 12.20
N PHE A 30 -9.99 -5.47 11.99
CA PHE A 30 -10.93 -4.36 11.91
C PHE A 30 -10.93 -3.74 10.51
N THR A 31 -12.12 -3.55 9.95
CA THR A 31 -12.33 -2.77 8.73
C THR A 31 -13.25 -1.59 9.06
N PRO A 32 -12.74 -0.35 9.09
CA PRO A 32 -13.55 0.82 9.40
C PRO A 32 -14.59 1.07 8.30
N GLN A 33 -15.77 1.58 8.65
CA GLN A 33 -16.77 2.01 7.67
C GLN A 33 -16.45 3.38 7.09
N ASN A 34 -15.82 4.23 7.89
CA ASN A 34 -15.41 5.60 7.55
C ASN A 34 -14.33 6.09 8.52
N ARG A 35 -13.92 7.35 8.38
CA ARG A 35 -12.88 7.98 9.21
C ARG A 35 -13.27 8.10 10.68
N ASP A 36 -14.53 8.41 10.97
CA ASP A 36 -15.03 8.53 12.36
C ASP A 36 -15.00 7.17 13.06
N ASP A 37 -15.40 6.12 12.37
CA ASP A 37 -15.35 4.74 12.87
C ASP A 37 -13.89 4.32 13.17
N LEU A 38 -12.96 4.67 12.29
CA LEU A 38 -11.53 4.46 12.47
C LEU A 38 -10.99 5.21 13.71
N SER A 39 -11.28 6.50 13.82
CA SER A 39 -10.87 7.33 14.96
C SER A 39 -11.41 6.78 16.28
N ASN A 40 -12.71 6.44 16.32
CA ASN A 40 -13.36 5.87 17.50
C ASN A 40 -12.77 4.51 17.89
N PHE A 41 -12.44 3.67 16.90
CA PHE A 41 -11.77 2.39 17.16
C PHE A 41 -10.38 2.60 17.81
N LEU A 42 -9.55 3.50 17.28
CA LEU A 42 -8.24 3.81 17.84
C LEU A 42 -8.36 4.35 19.27
N LYS A 43 -9.27 5.29 19.51
CA LYS A 43 -9.55 5.85 20.85
C LYS A 43 -9.96 4.79 21.87
N SER A 44 -10.71 3.79 21.43
CA SER A 44 -11.16 2.70 22.32
C SER A 44 -10.14 1.57 22.49
N ASN A 45 -9.07 1.56 21.68
CA ASN A 45 -8.03 0.53 21.70
C ASN A 45 -6.65 1.06 22.11
N GLN A 46 -6.59 2.22 22.77
CA GLN A 46 -5.32 2.79 23.25
C GLN A 46 -4.54 1.79 24.12
N GLY A 47 -3.23 1.74 23.89
CA GLY A 47 -2.33 0.82 24.59
C GLY A 47 -2.29 -0.61 24.03
N ASN A 48 -3.19 -0.97 23.12
CA ASN A 48 -3.10 -2.23 22.38
C ASN A 48 -2.21 -2.09 21.15
N PRO A 49 -1.41 -3.11 20.79
CA PRO A 49 -0.64 -3.08 19.56
C PRO A 49 -1.55 -2.93 18.33
N ILE A 50 -1.22 -1.99 17.47
CA ILE A 50 -1.93 -1.76 16.19
C ILE A 50 -1.00 -2.09 15.04
N THR A 51 -1.46 -2.92 14.12
CA THR A 51 -0.79 -3.20 12.85
C THR A 51 -1.70 -2.75 11.70
N TRP A 52 -1.17 -1.95 10.79
CA TRP A 52 -1.91 -1.56 9.60
C TRP A 52 -1.60 -2.47 8.43
N LEU A 53 -2.62 -2.98 7.77
CA LEU A 53 -2.51 -3.88 6.63
C LEU A 53 -3.16 -3.25 5.39
N GLY A 54 -2.36 -2.97 4.37
CA GLY A 54 -2.87 -2.60 3.04
C GLY A 54 -3.41 -3.82 2.28
N ASN A 55 -3.05 -3.97 1.02
CA ASN A 55 -3.46 -5.12 0.21
C ASN A 55 -2.74 -6.45 0.56
N GLY A 56 -1.85 -6.45 1.56
CA GLY A 56 -1.12 -7.65 1.98
C GLY A 56 -0.09 -8.16 0.96
N THR A 57 0.38 -7.29 0.07
CA THR A 57 1.26 -7.66 -1.05
C THR A 57 2.75 -7.53 -0.75
N ASN A 58 3.12 -7.05 0.45
CA ASN A 58 4.51 -6.87 0.86
C ASN A 58 4.74 -7.31 2.32
N VAL A 59 4.02 -8.33 2.76
CA VAL A 59 4.08 -8.83 4.14
C VAL A 59 4.13 -10.34 4.19
N LEU A 60 4.87 -10.87 5.16
CA LEU A 60 4.84 -12.27 5.57
C LEU A 60 4.38 -12.34 7.03
N VAL A 61 3.22 -12.92 7.25
CA VAL A 61 2.70 -13.19 8.59
C VAL A 61 2.98 -14.63 8.96
N ARG A 62 3.64 -14.86 10.10
CA ARG A 62 3.93 -16.20 10.62
C ARG A 62 2.67 -16.88 11.18
N ASP A 63 2.75 -18.20 11.40
CA ASP A 63 1.64 -19.02 11.90
C ASP A 63 1.11 -18.56 13.27
N GLY A 64 1.97 -17.97 14.11
CA GLY A 64 1.56 -17.37 15.39
C GLY A 64 0.63 -16.16 15.25
N GLY A 65 0.48 -15.62 14.05
CA GLY A 65 -0.37 -14.46 13.76
C GLY A 65 0.13 -13.15 14.34
N ILE A 66 -0.78 -12.18 14.49
CA ILE A 66 -0.50 -10.84 15.01
C ILE A 66 -1.32 -10.61 16.26
N ARG A 67 -0.62 -10.23 17.35
CA ARG A 67 -1.28 -9.84 18.62
C ARG A 67 -1.77 -8.39 18.54
N GLY A 68 -2.92 -8.12 19.17
CA GLY A 68 -3.58 -6.83 19.11
C GLY A 68 -4.52 -6.70 17.92
N ALA A 69 -4.63 -5.50 17.35
CA ALA A 69 -5.55 -5.23 16.25
C ALA A 69 -4.81 -5.04 14.93
N VAL A 70 -5.31 -5.69 13.89
CA VAL A 70 -4.94 -5.43 12.49
C VAL A 70 -6.04 -4.59 11.85
N ILE A 71 -5.69 -3.41 11.34
CA ILE A 71 -6.61 -2.49 10.66
C ILE A 71 -6.38 -2.55 9.16
N SER A 72 -7.45 -2.71 8.39
CA SER A 72 -7.40 -2.64 6.93
C SER A 72 -8.43 -1.66 6.39
N THR A 73 -7.97 -0.69 5.60
CA THR A 73 -8.83 0.29 4.91
C THR A 73 -9.27 -0.16 3.52
N LYS A 74 -8.86 -1.36 3.12
CA LYS A 74 -9.26 -1.94 1.83
C LYS A 74 -10.78 -2.03 1.70
N LYS A 75 -11.33 -1.49 0.61
CA LYS A 75 -12.78 -1.44 0.34
C LYS A 75 -13.59 -0.59 1.32
N SER A 76 -12.97 0.35 2.02
CA SER A 76 -13.68 1.24 2.93
C SER A 76 -13.25 2.70 2.79
N ILE A 77 -12.00 3.03 3.07
CA ILE A 77 -11.42 4.36 2.88
C ILE A 77 -10.60 4.28 1.57
N ASP A 78 -11.27 4.26 0.43
CA ASP A 78 -10.68 3.90 -0.87
C ASP A 78 -11.13 4.77 -2.05
N LYS A 79 -11.70 5.96 -1.77
CA LYS A 79 -12.17 6.87 -2.80
C LYS A 79 -11.02 7.60 -3.48
N ILE A 80 -11.25 7.95 -4.76
CA ILE A 80 -10.38 8.81 -5.56
C ILE A 80 -11.26 9.91 -6.16
N ASN A 81 -10.91 11.17 -5.93
CA ASN A 81 -11.67 12.32 -6.41
C ASN A 81 -10.73 13.36 -7.01
N MET A 82 -11.16 14.01 -8.09
CA MET A 82 -10.48 15.20 -8.58
C MET A 82 -10.58 16.32 -7.55
N GLU A 83 -9.50 17.06 -7.38
CA GLU A 83 -9.43 18.26 -6.54
C GLU A 83 -9.31 19.52 -7.41
N THR A 84 -8.44 19.45 -8.43
CA THR A 84 -8.28 20.44 -9.50
C THR A 84 -8.11 19.71 -10.82
N ASP A 85 -7.88 20.44 -11.92
CA ASP A 85 -7.68 19.83 -13.26
C ASP A 85 -6.43 18.93 -13.34
N ASN A 86 -5.44 19.14 -12.46
CA ASN A 86 -4.19 18.36 -12.43
C ASN A 86 -3.88 17.74 -11.06
N SER A 87 -4.84 17.68 -10.15
CA SER A 87 -4.65 17.05 -8.85
C SER A 87 -5.83 16.19 -8.43
N CYS A 88 -5.55 15.16 -7.64
CA CYS A 88 -6.57 14.29 -7.09
C CYS A 88 -6.26 13.91 -5.64
N ARG A 89 -7.31 13.80 -4.84
CA ARG A 89 -7.27 13.23 -3.50
C ARG A 89 -7.52 11.74 -3.58
N VAL A 90 -6.61 10.98 -2.99
CA VAL A 90 -6.64 9.52 -3.03
C VAL A 90 -6.63 8.98 -1.61
N GLU A 91 -7.62 8.18 -1.26
CA GLU A 91 -7.70 7.53 0.04
C GLU A 91 -6.78 6.30 0.11
N ALA A 92 -6.27 6.02 1.32
CA ALA A 92 -5.20 5.03 1.55
C ALA A 92 -5.57 3.58 1.19
N GLY A 93 -6.87 3.25 1.20
CA GLY A 93 -7.38 1.93 0.82
C GLY A 93 -7.53 1.73 -0.69
N ALA A 94 -7.50 2.82 -1.49
CA ALA A 94 -7.54 2.73 -2.95
C ALA A 94 -6.36 1.90 -3.47
N SER A 95 -6.57 1.10 -4.51
CA SER A 95 -5.46 0.38 -5.13
C SER A 95 -4.64 1.30 -6.03
N CYS A 96 -3.35 1.03 -6.14
CA CYS A 96 -2.49 1.74 -7.09
C CYS A 96 -2.98 1.57 -8.54
N MET A 97 -3.57 0.42 -8.87
CA MET A 97 -4.17 0.18 -10.19
C MET A 97 -5.40 1.09 -10.41
N ASP A 98 -6.27 1.26 -9.40
CA ASP A 98 -7.44 2.13 -9.52
C ASP A 98 -7.02 3.58 -9.72
N LEU A 99 -5.95 4.03 -9.06
CA LEU A 99 -5.38 5.35 -9.29
C LEU A 99 -4.85 5.50 -10.73
N ALA A 100 -4.14 4.50 -11.27
CA ALA A 100 -3.64 4.54 -12.64
C ALA A 100 -4.76 4.62 -13.67
N LEU A 101 -5.85 3.86 -13.46
CA LEU A 101 -7.04 3.90 -14.32
C LEU A 101 -7.82 5.21 -14.18
N PHE A 102 -7.92 5.73 -12.95
CA PHE A 102 -8.52 7.04 -12.68
C PHE A 102 -7.75 8.17 -13.38
N ALA A 103 -6.43 8.14 -13.29
CA ALA A 103 -5.55 9.11 -13.92
C ALA A 103 -5.67 9.08 -15.46
N GLU A 104 -5.71 7.89 -16.07
CA GLU A 104 -5.96 7.74 -17.52
C GLU A 104 -7.27 8.38 -17.93
N LYS A 105 -8.36 8.11 -17.21
CA LYS A 105 -9.68 8.64 -17.50
C LYS A 105 -9.75 10.16 -17.38
N ASN A 106 -9.00 10.75 -16.45
CA ASN A 106 -9.01 12.19 -16.14
C ASN A 106 -7.79 12.93 -16.71
N GLN A 107 -6.99 12.29 -17.57
CA GLN A 107 -5.83 12.86 -18.22
C GLN A 107 -4.76 13.40 -17.26
N LEU A 108 -4.62 12.78 -16.09
CA LEU A 108 -3.54 13.07 -15.15
C LEU A 108 -2.29 12.24 -15.51
N GLY A 109 -1.11 12.79 -15.31
CA GLY A 109 0.12 12.01 -15.53
C GLY A 109 1.41 12.75 -15.16
N PRO A 110 2.50 12.00 -15.08
CA PRO A 110 2.65 10.56 -15.37
C PRO A 110 2.16 9.69 -14.19
N ALA A 111 1.12 8.89 -14.35
CA ALA A 111 0.58 8.04 -13.30
C ALA A 111 0.45 6.55 -13.71
N ALA A 112 0.82 6.21 -14.96
CA ALA A 112 0.77 4.84 -15.45
C ALA A 112 1.61 3.88 -14.59
N PHE A 113 2.70 4.36 -13.99
CA PHE A 113 3.59 3.56 -13.15
C PHE A 113 2.89 2.95 -11.94
N PHE A 114 1.84 3.57 -11.40
CA PHE A 114 1.05 3.00 -10.32
C PHE A 114 0.45 1.64 -10.69
N SER A 115 0.18 1.37 -11.98
CA SER A 115 -0.27 0.06 -12.45
C SER A 115 0.79 -1.05 -12.21
N GLY A 116 2.04 -0.68 -12.07
CA GLY A 116 3.16 -1.56 -11.71
C GLY A 116 3.25 -1.90 -10.23
N ILE A 117 2.49 -1.25 -9.35
CA ILE A 117 2.55 -1.42 -7.89
C ILE A 117 1.34 -2.26 -7.42
N PRO A 118 1.55 -3.52 -6.99
CA PRO A 118 0.44 -4.40 -6.57
C PRO A 118 0.04 -4.10 -5.12
N GLY A 119 -0.35 -2.87 -4.80
CA GLY A 119 -0.61 -2.44 -3.42
C GLY A 119 -1.75 -1.44 -3.32
N SER A 120 -2.00 -0.98 -2.09
CA SER A 120 -2.83 0.18 -1.80
C SER A 120 -1.99 1.45 -1.74
N ILE A 121 -2.64 2.60 -1.89
CA ILE A 121 -1.98 3.92 -1.78
C ILE A 121 -1.34 4.10 -0.40
N GLY A 122 -2.01 3.70 0.70
CA GLY A 122 -1.39 3.75 2.03
C GLY A 122 -0.12 2.91 2.13
N GLY A 123 -0.10 1.73 1.51
CA GLY A 123 1.10 0.90 1.40
C GLY A 123 2.18 1.54 0.53
N ALA A 124 1.79 2.17 -0.58
CA ALA A 124 2.71 2.86 -1.47
C ALA A 124 3.36 4.08 -0.79
N LEU A 125 2.59 4.87 -0.03
CA LEU A 125 3.12 5.97 0.80
C LEU A 125 4.08 5.45 1.87
N THR A 126 3.71 4.39 2.60
CA THR A 126 4.54 3.81 3.67
C THR A 126 5.90 3.32 3.18
N MET A 127 5.96 2.83 1.96
CA MET A 127 7.16 2.19 1.40
C MET A 127 7.89 3.06 0.37
N ASN A 128 7.41 4.26 0.05
CA ASN A 128 7.79 4.99 -1.15
C ASN A 128 7.85 4.03 -2.36
N ALA A 129 6.72 3.34 -2.59
CA ALA A 129 6.67 2.35 -3.65
C ALA A 129 6.84 3.04 -5.02
N GLY A 130 7.54 2.38 -5.90
CA GLY A 130 7.77 2.91 -7.25
C GLY A 130 7.94 1.79 -8.26
N SER A 131 7.73 2.12 -9.51
CA SER A 131 7.97 1.27 -10.66
C SER A 131 8.21 2.12 -11.91
N PHE A 132 8.83 1.55 -12.95
CA PHE A 132 9.05 2.22 -14.23
C PHE A 132 9.70 3.60 -14.14
N GLY A 133 10.61 3.81 -13.17
CA GLY A 133 11.39 5.02 -13.02
C GLY A 133 10.78 6.11 -12.14
N HIS A 134 9.56 5.93 -11.62
CA HIS A 134 8.90 6.86 -10.71
C HIS A 134 8.66 6.26 -9.33
N GLU A 135 8.54 7.12 -8.34
CA GLU A 135 8.22 6.79 -6.93
C GLU A 135 6.99 7.59 -6.45
N THR A 136 6.26 7.01 -5.51
CA THR A 136 4.98 7.58 -5.03
C THR A 136 5.11 9.01 -4.52
N TRP A 137 6.15 9.31 -3.72
CA TRP A 137 6.32 10.61 -3.07
C TRP A 137 6.70 11.74 -4.03
N GLU A 138 7.05 11.46 -5.28
CA GLU A 138 7.30 12.48 -6.31
C GLU A 138 6.07 13.35 -6.59
N PHE A 139 4.88 12.81 -6.37
CA PHE A 139 3.60 13.44 -6.71
C PHE A 139 2.77 13.85 -5.50
N VAL A 140 3.25 13.62 -4.28
CA VAL A 140 2.51 13.91 -3.04
C VAL A 140 2.69 15.38 -2.67
N GLU A 141 1.58 16.12 -2.57
CA GLU A 141 1.54 17.52 -2.12
C GLU A 141 1.25 17.62 -0.62
N THR A 142 0.29 16.85 -0.12
CA THR A 142 -0.03 16.75 1.30
C THR A 142 -0.53 15.36 1.64
N VAL A 143 -0.39 14.98 2.90
CA VAL A 143 -0.98 13.74 3.41
C VAL A 143 -1.91 14.02 4.59
N GLU A 144 -3.00 13.29 4.65
CA GLU A 144 -3.87 13.19 5.79
C GLU A 144 -3.55 11.89 6.53
N VAL A 145 -3.21 12.01 7.80
CA VAL A 145 -2.78 10.87 8.63
C VAL A 145 -3.59 10.81 9.91
N ILE A 146 -3.60 9.65 10.55
CA ILE A 146 -4.19 9.44 11.86
C ILE A 146 -3.10 8.89 12.80
N ASP A 147 -3.05 9.38 14.03
CA ASP A 147 -2.14 8.91 15.05
C ASP A 147 -2.75 7.81 15.95
N GLU A 148 -1.97 7.31 16.90
CA GLU A 148 -2.39 6.28 17.85
C GLU A 148 -3.53 6.74 18.77
N SER A 149 -3.70 8.05 18.95
CA SER A 149 -4.79 8.64 19.73
C SER A 149 -6.10 8.73 18.94
N GLY A 150 -6.05 8.45 17.63
CA GLY A 150 -7.18 8.57 16.73
C GLY A 150 -7.43 10.02 16.28
N ASP A 151 -6.44 10.91 16.43
CA ASP A 151 -6.52 12.29 15.98
C ASP A 151 -5.95 12.40 14.55
N ILE A 152 -6.61 13.24 13.73
CA ILE A 152 -6.27 13.42 12.31
C ILE A 152 -5.37 14.65 12.16
N HIS A 153 -4.29 14.48 11.38
CA HIS A 153 -3.32 15.53 11.09
C HIS A 153 -3.15 15.67 9.56
N TYR A 154 -2.83 16.88 9.11
CA TYR A 154 -2.44 17.18 7.74
C TYR A 154 -0.97 17.58 7.74
N LEU A 155 -0.14 16.84 7.00
CA LEU A 155 1.30 16.99 7.03
C LEU A 155 1.84 17.30 5.62
N ASP A 156 2.90 18.14 5.59
CA ASP A 156 3.67 18.42 4.37
C ASP A 156 4.68 17.26 4.13
N PRO A 157 4.95 16.87 2.89
CA PRO A 157 6.01 15.90 2.57
C PRO A 157 7.37 16.19 3.20
N LYS A 158 7.69 17.46 3.45
CA LYS A 158 8.94 17.89 4.12
C LYS A 158 9.09 17.38 5.56
N GLU A 159 7.99 16.98 6.19
CA GLU A 159 8.01 16.40 7.54
C GLU A 159 8.46 14.93 7.54
N PHE A 160 8.57 14.33 6.36
CA PHE A 160 9.00 12.94 6.16
C PHE A 160 10.41 12.89 5.56
N ILE A 161 11.14 11.82 5.88
CA ILE A 161 12.40 11.50 5.20
C ILE A 161 12.14 10.23 4.37
N PHE A 162 12.10 10.37 3.06
CA PHE A 162 11.87 9.25 2.16
C PHE A 162 13.04 9.01 1.22
N SER A 163 13.24 7.76 0.89
CA SER A 163 14.26 7.28 -0.05
C SER A 163 13.79 5.97 -0.68
N TYR A 164 14.60 5.36 -1.52
CA TYR A 164 14.26 4.09 -2.16
C TYR A 164 13.75 3.04 -1.16
N ARG A 165 12.48 2.69 -1.27
CA ARG A 165 11.77 1.70 -0.42
C ARG A 165 11.86 1.99 1.09
N SER A 166 11.86 3.26 1.48
CA SER A 166 11.96 3.66 2.87
C SER A 166 11.32 5.02 3.11
N VAL A 167 10.50 5.09 4.16
CA VAL A 167 9.93 6.35 4.67
C VAL A 167 10.11 6.36 6.18
N LYS A 168 10.64 7.47 6.73
CA LYS A 168 10.68 7.73 8.17
C LYS A 168 9.60 8.73 8.51
N PHE A 169 8.81 8.39 9.50
CA PHE A 169 7.68 9.20 9.98
C PHE A 169 8.15 10.15 11.09
N PRO A 170 7.55 11.34 11.21
CA PRO A 170 7.85 12.28 12.29
C PRO A 170 7.42 11.75 13.67
N PHE A 171 6.34 10.95 13.71
CA PHE A 171 5.82 10.25 14.88
C PHE A 171 5.05 8.99 14.42
N PRO A 172 4.59 8.11 15.33
CA PRO A 172 3.74 6.97 14.97
C PRO A 172 2.44 7.45 14.32
N LEU A 173 2.19 7.04 13.08
CA LEU A 173 1.03 7.45 12.29
C LEU A 173 0.66 6.42 11.22
N TRP A 174 -0.56 6.57 10.67
CA TRP A 174 -1.02 5.84 9.49
C TRP A 174 -1.68 6.78 8.49
N PHE A 175 -1.51 6.51 7.21
CA PHE A 175 -2.09 7.32 6.14
C PHE A 175 -3.59 7.05 5.99
N ILE A 176 -4.39 8.13 5.89
CA ILE A 176 -5.82 8.08 5.54
C ILE A 176 -6.00 8.44 4.07
N SER A 177 -5.38 9.52 3.62
CA SER A 177 -5.41 9.97 2.23
C SER A 177 -4.16 10.78 1.89
N CYS A 178 -3.97 11.04 0.60
CA CYS A 178 -3.02 12.04 0.11
C CYS A 178 -3.66 12.89 -0.98
N LEU A 179 -3.17 14.12 -1.12
CA LEU A 179 -3.35 14.94 -2.30
C LEU A 179 -2.16 14.72 -3.21
N MET A 180 -2.41 14.28 -4.43
CA MET A 180 -1.41 14.11 -5.47
C MET A 180 -1.56 15.20 -6.52
N GLN A 181 -0.45 15.82 -6.86
CA GLN A 181 -0.32 16.86 -7.89
C GLN A 181 0.49 16.31 -9.04
N PHE A 182 -0.01 16.44 -10.26
CA PHE A 182 0.66 16.00 -11.49
C PHE A 182 1.02 17.18 -12.37
N PRO A 183 2.11 17.09 -13.18
CA PRO A 183 2.43 18.10 -14.17
C PRO A 183 1.31 18.28 -15.21
N GLU A 184 0.98 19.52 -15.58
CA GLU A 184 -0.04 19.81 -16.61
C GLU A 184 0.37 19.33 -18.01
N SER A 185 1.67 19.17 -18.24
CA SER A 185 2.22 18.79 -19.55
C SER A 185 2.21 17.30 -19.84
N GLU A 186 1.85 16.48 -18.84
CA GLU A 186 1.93 15.02 -18.94
C GLU A 186 0.58 14.37 -18.67
N THR A 187 0.30 13.29 -19.40
CA THR A 187 -0.95 12.54 -19.24
C THR A 187 -0.65 11.04 -19.22
N THR A 188 -1.51 10.30 -18.52
CA THR A 188 -1.47 8.84 -18.56
C THR A 188 -2.33 8.32 -19.72
N THR A 189 -1.79 7.41 -20.50
CA THR A 189 -2.48 6.85 -21.68
C THR A 189 -2.77 5.35 -21.52
N LYS A 190 -3.80 4.87 -22.24
CA LYS A 190 -4.11 3.43 -22.34
C LYS A 190 -2.95 2.60 -22.88
N SER A 191 -2.18 3.17 -23.80
CA SER A 191 -1.01 2.50 -24.39
C SER A 191 0.09 2.27 -23.36
N GLU A 192 0.36 3.24 -22.49
CA GLU A 192 1.33 3.12 -21.39
C GLU A 192 0.89 2.07 -20.38
N LEU A 193 -0.37 2.12 -19.94
CA LEU A 193 -0.93 1.11 -19.03
C LEU A 193 -0.80 -0.31 -19.60
N LYS A 194 -1.10 -0.47 -20.89
CA LYS A 194 -0.95 -1.75 -21.58
C LYS A 194 0.51 -2.18 -21.65
N ALA A 195 1.41 -1.29 -22.05
CA ALA A 195 2.84 -1.59 -22.16
C ALA A 195 3.43 -2.02 -20.81
N MET A 196 3.11 -1.30 -19.72
CA MET A 196 3.57 -1.63 -18.37
C MET A 196 3.01 -2.98 -17.89
N ARG A 197 1.74 -3.26 -18.15
CA ARG A 197 1.13 -4.56 -17.85
C ARG A 197 1.80 -5.70 -18.62
N ASP A 198 2.00 -5.52 -19.93
CA ASP A 198 2.63 -6.54 -20.78
C ASP A 198 4.07 -6.82 -20.34
N GLN A 199 4.80 -5.79 -19.91
CA GLN A 199 6.14 -5.95 -19.37
C GLN A 199 6.12 -6.73 -18.04
N ARG A 200 5.18 -6.43 -17.12
CA ARG A 200 5.04 -7.19 -15.87
C ARG A 200 4.73 -8.66 -16.10
N ILE A 201 3.84 -8.98 -17.01
CA ILE A 201 3.49 -10.37 -17.37
C ILE A 201 4.73 -11.13 -17.86
N LYS A 202 5.63 -10.46 -18.59
CA LYS A 202 6.86 -11.07 -19.10
C LYS A 202 7.95 -11.27 -18.04
N THR A 203 7.97 -10.42 -17.01
CA THR A 203 9.10 -10.35 -16.07
C THR A 203 8.78 -10.86 -14.66
N GLN A 204 7.50 -11.06 -14.33
CA GLN A 204 7.08 -11.44 -12.99
C GLN A 204 6.15 -12.65 -13.01
N PRO A 205 6.26 -13.58 -12.05
CA PRO A 205 5.39 -14.76 -11.94
C PRO A 205 4.02 -14.36 -11.35
N LEU A 206 3.20 -13.63 -12.12
CA LEU A 206 1.92 -13.09 -11.65
C LEU A 206 0.87 -14.16 -11.33
N SER A 207 1.08 -15.41 -11.76
CA SER A 207 0.21 -16.55 -11.44
C SER A 207 0.50 -17.19 -10.09
N GLU A 208 1.64 -16.87 -9.49
CA GLU A 208 2.09 -17.48 -8.24
C GLU A 208 1.68 -16.65 -7.03
N ASP A 209 1.45 -17.33 -5.91
CA ASP A 209 1.21 -16.67 -4.63
C ASP A 209 2.53 -16.09 -4.09
N THR A 210 2.70 -14.78 -4.18
CA THR A 210 3.95 -14.09 -3.85
C THR A 210 3.69 -12.74 -3.18
N CYS A 211 4.66 -12.24 -2.42
CA CYS A 211 4.64 -10.87 -1.89
C CYS A 211 5.59 -9.92 -2.67
N GLY A 212 5.95 -10.26 -3.90
CA GLY A 212 6.90 -9.49 -4.71
C GLY A 212 8.35 -9.77 -4.33
N SER A 213 9.24 -8.85 -4.68
CA SER A 213 10.69 -9.01 -4.39
C SER A 213 10.97 -8.90 -2.90
N VAL A 214 11.51 -9.95 -2.31
CA VAL A 214 11.88 -10.01 -0.88
C VAL A 214 13.10 -9.14 -0.59
N PHE A 215 14.03 -9.04 -1.53
CA PHE A 215 15.27 -8.29 -1.37
C PHE A 215 15.17 -6.91 -2.03
N LYS A 216 15.71 -5.89 -1.34
CA LYS A 216 15.95 -4.58 -1.95
C LYS A 216 17.09 -4.70 -2.97
N ASN A 217 16.98 -3.97 -4.08
CA ASN A 217 18.07 -3.88 -5.03
C ASN A 217 19.26 -3.12 -4.42
N PRO A 218 20.49 -3.62 -4.56
CA PRO A 218 21.68 -2.81 -4.26
C PRO A 218 21.82 -1.65 -5.25
N LYS A 219 22.70 -0.67 -4.93
CA LYS A 219 22.78 0.60 -5.66
C LYS A 219 23.02 0.49 -7.17
N LEU A 220 23.69 -0.56 -7.63
CA LEU A 220 24.15 -0.70 -9.02
C LEU A 220 23.67 -1.97 -9.72
N GLU A 221 22.89 -2.82 -9.05
CA GLU A 221 22.49 -4.13 -9.58
C GLU A 221 21.05 -4.48 -9.14
N TYR A 222 20.47 -5.44 -9.82
CA TYR A 222 19.18 -6.01 -9.41
C TYR A 222 19.40 -7.24 -8.55
N ALA A 223 18.67 -7.36 -7.44
CA ALA A 223 18.74 -8.52 -6.54
C ALA A 223 18.42 -9.84 -7.30
N GLY A 224 17.45 -9.79 -8.22
CA GLY A 224 17.11 -10.92 -9.08
C GLY A 224 18.30 -11.43 -9.91
N ASP A 225 19.06 -10.52 -10.51
CA ASP A 225 20.24 -10.88 -11.32
C ASP A 225 21.35 -11.50 -10.46
N LEU A 226 21.51 -11.01 -9.23
CA LEU A 226 22.45 -11.57 -8.26
C LEU A 226 22.07 -13.01 -7.88
N ILE A 227 20.78 -13.26 -7.62
CA ILE A 227 20.25 -14.60 -7.32
C ILE A 227 20.45 -15.53 -8.51
N GLU A 228 20.20 -15.07 -9.74
CA GLU A 228 20.40 -15.86 -10.96
C GLU A 228 21.88 -16.18 -11.19
N ARG A 229 22.79 -15.21 -11.05
CA ARG A 229 24.24 -15.41 -11.15
C ARG A 229 24.79 -16.35 -10.07
N ALA A 230 24.17 -16.38 -8.89
CA ALA A 230 24.50 -17.31 -7.81
C ALA A 230 23.97 -18.74 -8.06
N GLY A 231 23.24 -18.98 -9.15
CA GLY A 231 22.66 -20.30 -9.45
C GLY A 231 21.49 -20.69 -8.54
N LEU A 232 20.88 -19.71 -7.84
CA LEU A 232 19.82 -19.95 -6.86
C LEU A 232 18.41 -19.74 -7.42
N LYS A 233 18.28 -19.33 -8.69
CA LYS A 233 16.98 -19.19 -9.34
C LYS A 233 16.28 -20.55 -9.42
N GLY A 234 15.07 -20.63 -8.87
CA GLY A 234 14.31 -21.88 -8.78
C GLY A 234 14.76 -22.87 -7.71
N TYR A 235 15.71 -22.48 -6.84
CA TYR A 235 16.07 -23.27 -5.66
C TYR A 235 14.88 -23.36 -4.71
N ARG A 236 14.54 -24.55 -4.23
CA ARG A 236 13.36 -24.80 -3.40
C ARG A 236 13.73 -25.37 -2.04
N ILE A 237 13.02 -24.90 -1.01
CA ILE A 237 13.02 -25.49 0.33
C ILE A 237 11.56 -25.79 0.69
N GLY A 238 11.18 -27.06 0.74
CA GLY A 238 9.79 -27.46 0.90
C GLY A 238 8.91 -26.96 -0.25
N GLY A 239 7.85 -26.21 0.07
CA GLY A 239 6.96 -25.60 -0.92
C GLY A 239 7.39 -24.21 -1.41
N CYS A 240 8.49 -23.66 -0.88
CA CYS A 240 8.96 -22.30 -1.22
C CYS A 240 10.06 -22.32 -2.28
N SER A 241 10.02 -21.40 -3.22
CA SER A 241 11.02 -21.21 -4.27
C SER A 241 11.34 -19.72 -4.45
#